data_a45f695f256695ae5781cda7cbab9fd2
#
_entry.id   a45f695f256695ae5781cda7cbab9fd2
#
_cell.length_a   1.000
_cell.length_b   1.000
_cell.length_c   1.000
_cell.angle_alpha   90.00
_cell.angle_beta   90.00
_cell.angle_gamma   90.00
#
_symmetry.space_group_name_H-M   'P 1'
#
loop_
_entity.id
_entity.type
_entity.pdbx_description
1 polymer ?
#
loop_
_entity_poly.entity_id
_entity_poly.type
_entity_poly.pdbx_seq_one_letter_code
_entity_poly.pdbx_strand_id
1 'polypeptide(L)'
;WHQWFPINKNLWTSSYVVFTSGAAAFCFAMCYGLIEVCGWRRWAQPAIVYGMNALAVFVLSGLVARLTMIVQVEDLSLKAWLYEYVFAALAGPINGSLAFAAANVLMWLGVAFWLYQRRVFIKL
;
A
#
# COMPACT_ATOMS: atom_id res chain seq x y z
N TRP A 1 -24.20 -7.60 16.11
CA TRP A 1 -23.55 -8.63 15.27
C TRP A 1 -22.22 -9.08 15.87
N HIS A 2 -21.38 -8.15 16.29
CA HIS A 2 -20.08 -8.44 16.91
C HIS A 2 -20.15 -9.30 18.18
N GLN A 3 -21.23 -9.20 18.95
CA GLN A 3 -21.42 -10.00 20.16
C GLN A 3 -21.68 -11.49 19.88
N TRP A 4 -22.26 -11.82 18.71
CA TRP A 4 -22.60 -13.18 18.30
C TRP A 4 -21.56 -13.76 17.33
N PHE A 5 -20.99 -12.91 16.48
CA PHE A 5 -19.96 -13.26 15.50
C PHE A 5 -18.85 -12.22 15.54
N PRO A 6 -17.76 -12.45 16.29
CA PRO A 6 -16.64 -11.53 16.36
C PRO A 6 -16.00 -11.36 14.98
N ILE A 7 -15.59 -10.13 14.67
CA ILE A 7 -14.89 -9.80 13.42
C ILE A 7 -13.51 -10.44 13.47
N ASN A 8 -13.28 -11.47 12.68
CA ASN A 8 -12.00 -12.17 12.62
C ASN A 8 -11.56 -12.35 11.16
N LYS A 9 -10.46 -11.70 10.81
CA LYS A 9 -9.86 -11.76 9.47
C LYS A 9 -9.33 -13.15 9.14
N ASN A 10 -8.72 -13.84 10.11
CA ASN A 10 -8.11 -15.15 9.87
C ASN A 10 -9.13 -16.24 9.55
N LEU A 11 -10.33 -16.13 10.13
CA LEU A 11 -11.42 -17.08 9.90
C LEU A 11 -12.41 -16.63 8.81
N TRP A 12 -12.20 -15.46 8.22
CA TRP A 12 -13.11 -14.89 7.21
C TRP A 12 -14.58 -14.92 7.64
N THR A 13 -14.83 -14.51 8.89
CA THR A 13 -16.20 -14.52 9.44
C THR A 13 -17.14 -13.68 8.59
N SER A 14 -18.44 -14.05 8.56
CA SER A 14 -19.46 -13.31 7.82
C SER A 14 -19.54 -11.84 8.25
N SER A 15 -19.37 -11.57 9.54
CA SER A 15 -19.28 -10.21 10.09
C SER A 15 -18.10 -9.42 9.53
N TYR A 16 -16.94 -10.05 9.35
CA TYR A 16 -15.79 -9.43 8.72
C TYR A 16 -16.07 -9.09 7.26
N VAL A 17 -16.65 -10.03 6.51
CA VAL A 17 -16.97 -9.82 5.08
C VAL A 17 -17.98 -8.69 4.90
N VAL A 18 -19.06 -8.68 5.68
CA VAL A 18 -20.08 -7.63 5.60
C VAL A 18 -19.51 -6.27 5.99
N PHE A 19 -18.72 -6.20 7.07
CA PHE A 19 -18.08 -4.97 7.50
C PHE A 19 -17.12 -4.42 6.46
N THR A 20 -16.22 -5.24 5.94
CA THR A 20 -15.22 -4.80 4.94
C THR A 20 -15.86 -4.42 3.61
N SER A 21 -16.90 -5.16 3.16
CA SER A 21 -17.64 -4.82 1.95
C SER A 21 -18.40 -3.51 2.10
N GLY A 22 -19.03 -3.30 3.25
CA GLY A 22 -19.73 -2.04 3.56
C GLY A 22 -18.76 -0.85 3.63
N ALA A 23 -17.63 -1.01 4.30
CA ALA A 23 -16.59 0.01 4.36
C ALA A 23 -15.99 0.33 2.97
N ALA A 24 -15.74 -0.69 2.16
CA ALA A 24 -15.25 -0.52 0.79
C ALA A 24 -16.26 0.22 -0.09
N ALA A 25 -17.56 -0.16 -0.02
CA ALA A 25 -18.64 0.51 -0.75
C ALA A 25 -18.79 1.98 -0.33
N PHE A 26 -18.68 2.26 0.97
CA PHE A 26 -18.73 3.63 1.50
C PHE A 26 -17.56 4.47 1.00
N CYS A 27 -16.32 3.95 1.09
CA CYS A 27 -15.14 4.64 0.56
C CYS A 27 -15.25 4.87 -0.95
N PHE A 28 -15.75 3.89 -1.70
CA PHE A 28 -15.98 4.03 -3.14
C PHE A 28 -16.99 5.14 -3.44
N ALA A 29 -18.12 5.16 -2.74
CA ALA A 29 -19.15 6.19 -2.90
C ALA A 29 -18.61 7.60 -2.58
N MET A 30 -17.82 7.73 -1.52
CA MET A 30 -17.13 8.99 -1.19
C MET A 30 -16.19 9.44 -2.31
N CYS A 31 -15.33 8.55 -2.79
CA CYS A 31 -14.40 8.86 -3.89
C CYS A 31 -15.17 9.25 -5.16
N TYR A 32 -16.21 8.50 -5.49
CA TYR A 32 -17.08 8.81 -6.64
C TYR A 32 -17.73 10.19 -6.51
N GLY A 33 -18.32 10.49 -5.35
CA GLY A 33 -18.94 11.79 -5.08
C GLY A 33 -17.94 12.95 -5.20
N LEU A 34 -16.73 12.80 -4.65
CA LEU A 34 -15.69 13.84 -4.71
C LEU A 34 -15.15 14.05 -6.14
N ILE A 35 -14.95 12.98 -6.89
CA ILE A 35 -14.30 13.03 -8.22
C ILE A 35 -15.30 13.39 -9.32
N GLU A 36 -16.46 12.74 -9.34
CA GLU A 36 -17.42 12.89 -10.44
C GLU A 36 -18.45 13.99 -10.16
N VAL A 37 -18.98 14.08 -8.93
CA VAL A 37 -20.01 15.05 -8.58
C VAL A 37 -19.40 16.40 -8.25
N CYS A 38 -18.38 16.45 -7.38
CA CYS A 38 -17.71 17.70 -6.98
C CYS A 38 -16.64 18.15 -7.99
N GLY A 39 -16.26 17.31 -8.96
CA GLY A 39 -15.23 17.63 -9.96
C GLY A 39 -13.81 17.78 -9.43
N TRP A 40 -13.57 17.40 -8.20
CA TRP A 40 -12.28 17.58 -7.52
C TRP A 40 -11.31 16.45 -7.87
N ARG A 41 -10.74 16.48 -9.08
CA ARG A 41 -9.95 15.39 -9.69
C ARG A 41 -8.45 15.43 -9.36
N ARG A 42 -7.89 16.59 -8.98
CA ARG A 42 -6.43 16.74 -8.84
C ARG A 42 -5.80 15.84 -7.77
N TRP A 43 -6.46 15.66 -6.64
CA TRP A 43 -5.97 14.82 -5.56
C TRP A 43 -6.01 13.32 -5.88
N ALA A 44 -6.87 12.90 -6.82
CA ALA A 44 -7.00 11.51 -7.24
C ALA A 44 -5.90 11.07 -8.22
N GLN A 45 -5.13 12.00 -8.79
CA GLN A 45 -4.09 11.69 -9.77
C GLN A 45 -3.06 10.65 -9.29
N PRO A 46 -2.49 10.75 -8.08
CA PRO A 46 -1.56 9.73 -7.59
C PRO A 46 -2.21 8.34 -7.50
N ALA A 47 -3.47 8.26 -7.07
CA ALA A 47 -4.21 7.00 -6.98
C ALA A 47 -4.52 6.43 -8.38
N ILE A 48 -4.82 7.27 -9.35
CA ILE A 48 -5.04 6.85 -10.76
C ILE A 48 -3.75 6.30 -11.34
N VAL A 49 -2.62 7.00 -11.17
CA VAL A 49 -1.31 6.57 -11.65
C VAL A 49 -0.93 5.21 -11.04
N TYR A 50 -1.14 5.05 -9.74
CA TYR A 50 -0.89 3.79 -9.03
C TYR A 50 -1.79 2.67 -9.53
N GLY A 51 -3.09 2.97 -9.73
CA GLY A 51 -4.09 2.00 -10.21
C GLY A 51 -3.87 1.54 -11.65
N MET A 52 -3.36 2.40 -12.53
CA MET A 52 -3.10 2.04 -13.93
C MET A 52 -2.00 0.98 -14.10
N ASN A 53 -1.08 0.87 -13.15
CA ASN A 53 -0.02 -0.14 -13.11
C ASN A 53 -0.05 -0.98 -11.83
N ALA A 54 -1.24 -1.17 -11.24
CA ALA A 54 -1.40 -1.84 -9.96
C ALA A 54 -0.80 -3.25 -9.93
N LEU A 55 -0.96 -4.02 -11.01
CA LEU A 55 -0.40 -5.37 -11.11
C LEU A 55 1.13 -5.33 -11.14
N ALA A 56 1.72 -4.46 -11.94
CA ALA A 56 3.17 -4.31 -12.01
C ALA A 56 3.75 -3.93 -10.64
N VAL A 57 3.14 -2.96 -9.97
CA VAL A 57 3.55 -2.53 -8.62
C VAL A 57 3.40 -3.67 -7.62
N PHE A 58 2.30 -4.42 -7.66
CA PHE A 58 2.07 -5.56 -6.77
C PHE A 58 3.14 -6.65 -6.93
N VAL A 59 3.39 -7.07 -8.17
CA VAL A 59 4.37 -8.14 -8.46
C VAL A 59 5.79 -7.67 -8.12
N LEU A 60 6.18 -6.47 -8.57
CA LEU A 60 7.52 -5.95 -8.33
C LEU A 60 7.77 -5.66 -6.85
N SER A 61 6.78 -5.11 -6.13
CA SER A 61 6.92 -4.88 -4.69
C SER A 61 7.06 -6.18 -3.91
N GLY A 62 6.31 -7.20 -4.27
CA GLY A 62 6.43 -8.53 -3.67
C GLY A 62 7.80 -9.17 -3.95
N LEU A 63 8.32 -9.02 -5.17
CA LEU A 63 9.65 -9.51 -5.54
C LEU A 63 10.75 -8.79 -4.77
N VAL A 64 10.73 -7.47 -4.76
CA VAL A 64 11.70 -6.65 -4.01
C VAL A 64 11.65 -6.94 -2.52
N ALA A 65 10.45 -7.07 -1.94
CA ALA A 65 10.30 -7.42 -0.53
C ALA A 65 10.91 -8.78 -0.19
N ARG A 66 10.79 -9.77 -1.08
CA ARG A 66 11.45 -11.08 -0.91
C ARG A 66 12.97 -10.98 -1.06
N LEU A 67 13.45 -10.26 -2.07
CA LEU A 67 14.88 -10.05 -2.27
C LEU A 67 15.52 -9.37 -1.08
N THR A 68 14.90 -8.34 -0.51
CA THR A 68 15.41 -7.64 0.68
C THR A 68 15.39 -8.50 1.95
N MET A 69 14.64 -9.59 1.99
CA MET A 69 14.70 -10.58 3.07
C MET A 69 15.81 -11.61 2.88
N ILE A 70 16.13 -11.97 1.62
CA ILE A 70 17.15 -12.98 1.29
C ILE A 70 18.54 -12.38 1.37
N VAL A 71 18.70 -11.14 0.92
CA VAL A 71 20.00 -10.45 0.98
C VAL A 71 20.32 -10.12 2.44
N GLN A 72 21.45 -10.62 2.92
CA GLN A 72 21.96 -10.37 4.28
C GLN A 72 23.09 -9.35 4.24
N VAL A 73 23.06 -8.42 5.19
CA VAL A 73 24.10 -7.41 5.42
C VAL A 73 24.41 -7.44 6.92
N GLU A 74 25.66 -7.74 7.30
CA GLU A 74 26.09 -7.79 8.71
C GLU A 74 25.22 -8.70 9.60
N ASP A 75 24.89 -9.91 9.13
CA ASP A 75 24.04 -10.92 9.80
C ASP A 75 22.57 -10.53 9.95
N LEU A 76 22.15 -9.41 9.38
CA LEU A 76 20.74 -8.96 9.31
C LEU A 76 20.22 -9.01 7.88
N SER A 77 18.92 -9.25 7.72
CA SER A 77 18.31 -9.05 6.39
C SER A 77 18.42 -7.58 5.99
N LEU A 78 18.62 -7.31 4.69
CA LEU A 78 18.71 -5.94 4.17
C LEU A 78 17.55 -5.06 4.61
N LYS A 79 16.35 -5.64 4.73
CA LYS A 79 15.17 -4.96 5.25
C LYS A 79 15.33 -4.54 6.72
N ALA A 80 15.84 -5.44 7.57
CA ALA A 80 16.06 -5.16 8.99
C ALA A 80 17.18 -4.15 9.16
N TRP A 81 18.26 -4.29 8.39
CA TRP A 81 19.38 -3.35 8.39
C TRP A 81 18.92 -1.93 8.02
N LEU A 82 18.18 -1.78 6.91
CA LEU A 82 17.61 -0.49 6.49
C LEU A 82 16.70 0.11 7.56
N TYR A 83 15.87 -0.73 8.19
CA TYR A 83 14.98 -0.26 9.24
C TYR A 83 15.76 0.24 10.46
N GLU A 84 16.69 -0.55 11.00
CA GLU A 84 17.41 -0.23 12.23
C GLU A 84 18.39 0.94 12.05
N TYR A 85 19.20 0.91 11.02
CA TYR A 85 20.27 1.89 10.85
C TYR A 85 19.83 3.20 10.20
N VAL A 86 18.74 3.20 9.43
CA VAL A 86 18.26 4.42 8.77
C VAL A 86 17.02 4.98 9.45
N PHE A 87 15.96 4.21 9.55
CA PHE A 87 14.66 4.75 9.97
C PHE A 87 14.49 4.78 11.48
N ALA A 88 14.88 3.74 12.19
CA ALA A 88 14.80 3.71 13.64
C ALA A 88 15.83 4.66 14.29
N ALA A 89 17.01 4.79 13.69
CA ALA A 89 18.03 5.74 14.15
C ALA A 89 17.59 7.21 14.02
N LEU A 90 16.83 7.55 12.97
CA LEU A 90 16.38 8.92 12.71
C LEU A 90 15.12 9.32 13.47
N ALA A 91 14.14 8.41 13.63
CA ALA A 91 12.81 8.76 14.12
C ALA A 91 12.33 7.92 15.32
N GLY A 92 13.17 7.03 15.83
CA GLY A 92 12.83 6.09 16.91
C GLY A 92 12.00 4.90 16.42
N PRO A 93 11.74 3.89 17.27
CA PRO A 93 11.19 2.61 16.81
C PRO A 93 9.74 2.72 16.27
N ILE A 94 8.89 3.55 16.86
CA ILE A 94 7.49 3.69 16.42
C ILE A 94 7.40 4.59 15.18
N ASN A 95 7.98 5.77 15.23
CA ASN A 95 7.95 6.71 14.11
C ASN A 95 8.81 6.22 12.93
N GLY A 96 9.89 5.47 13.21
CA GLY A 96 10.73 4.83 12.21
C GLY A 96 9.98 3.82 11.38
N SER A 97 9.07 3.02 11.98
CA SER A 97 8.24 2.07 11.24
C SER A 97 7.24 2.77 10.31
N LEU A 98 6.64 3.87 10.76
CA LEU A 98 5.76 4.70 9.94
C LEU A 98 6.53 5.35 8.79
N ALA A 99 7.71 5.91 9.08
CA ALA A 99 8.57 6.52 8.06
C ALA A 99 9.03 5.50 7.02
N PHE A 100 9.40 4.28 7.44
CA PHE A 100 9.75 3.20 6.54
C PHE A 100 8.58 2.79 5.64
N ALA A 101 7.38 2.66 6.20
CA ALA A 101 6.17 2.34 5.43
C ALA A 101 5.84 3.45 4.42
N ALA A 102 5.89 4.72 4.85
CA ALA A 102 5.65 5.87 3.99
C ALA A 102 6.67 5.98 2.86
N ALA A 103 7.97 5.80 3.17
CA ALA A 103 9.03 5.78 2.17
C ALA A 103 8.83 4.67 1.13
N ASN A 104 8.40 3.48 1.56
CA ASN A 104 8.09 2.38 0.67
C ASN A 104 6.93 2.72 -0.29
N VAL A 105 5.84 3.29 0.23
CA VAL A 105 4.70 3.73 -0.60
C VAL A 105 5.11 4.80 -1.60
N LEU A 106 5.89 5.80 -1.16
CA LEU A 106 6.37 6.88 -2.03
C LEU A 106 7.33 6.38 -3.11
N MET A 107 8.21 5.44 -2.77
CA MET A 107 9.10 4.79 -3.74
C MET A 107 8.29 4.10 -4.85
N TRP A 108 7.30 3.29 -4.49
CA TRP A 108 6.45 2.61 -5.47
C TRP A 108 5.54 3.56 -6.26
N LEU A 109 5.11 4.66 -5.63
CA LEU A 109 4.41 5.73 -6.35
C LEU A 109 5.32 6.37 -7.40
N GLY A 110 6.60 6.59 -7.07
CA GLY A 110 7.60 7.10 -8.01
C GLY A 110 7.82 6.15 -9.20
N VAL A 111 7.92 4.85 -8.94
CA VAL A 111 8.02 3.82 -10.00
C VAL A 111 6.77 3.81 -10.88
N ALA A 112 5.58 3.83 -10.27
CA ALA A 112 4.31 3.88 -11.00
C ALA A 112 4.19 5.15 -11.84
N PHE A 113 4.62 6.29 -11.31
CA PHE A 113 4.64 7.57 -12.04
C PHE A 113 5.62 7.55 -13.20
N TRP A 114 6.80 6.97 -13.02
CA TRP A 114 7.77 6.79 -14.11
C TRP A 114 7.22 5.92 -15.23
N LEU A 115 6.59 4.78 -14.91
CA LEU A 115 5.92 3.92 -15.88
C LEU A 115 4.78 4.66 -16.61
N TYR A 116 4.01 5.46 -15.86
CA TYR A 116 2.95 6.29 -16.42
C TYR A 116 3.47 7.31 -17.43
N GLN A 117 4.56 8.02 -17.11
CA GLN A 117 5.20 8.96 -18.03
C GLN A 117 5.73 8.28 -19.30
N ARG A 118 6.25 7.06 -19.16
CA ARG A 118 6.73 6.25 -20.28
C ARG A 118 5.59 5.61 -21.10
N ARG A 119 4.33 5.85 -20.70
CA ARG A 119 3.13 5.24 -21.31
C ARG A 119 3.18 3.70 -21.33
N VAL A 120 3.90 3.10 -20.41
CA VAL A 120 3.96 1.65 -20.23
C VAL A 120 2.84 1.24 -19.29
N PHE A 121 1.83 0.55 -19.81
CA PHE A 121 0.69 0.05 -19.03
C PHE A 121 0.68 -1.46 -19.15
N ILE A 122 1.01 -2.13 -18.05
CA ILE A 122 0.98 -3.59 -17.95
C ILE A 122 -0.44 -3.99 -17.57
N LYS A 123 -1.22 -4.37 -18.55
CA LYS A 123 -2.57 -4.93 -18.39
C LYS A 123 -2.52 -6.43 -18.66
N LEU A 124 -3.25 -7.19 -17.85
CA LEU A 124 -3.60 -8.59 -18.15
C LEU A 124 -4.82 -8.62 -19.07
#